data_4eebe60623ccd5661861afef48f15356
#
_entry.id   4eebe60623ccd5661861afef48f15356
#
_cell.length_a   1.000
_cell.length_b   1.000
_cell.length_c   1.000
_cell.angle_alpha   90.00
_cell.angle_beta   90.00
_cell.angle_gamma   90.00
#
_symmetry.space_group_name_H-M   'P 1'
#
loop_
_entity.id
_entity.type
_entity.pdbx_description
1 polymer ?
#
loop_
_entity_poly.entity_id
_entity_poly.type
_entity_poly.pdbx_seq_one_letter_code
_entity_poly.pdbx_strand_id
1 'polypeptide(L)'
;MTMKTFYFRLLKHPLGALYGTLLGGIAFFAAVPMFVAGMWDAALVDLAMAGILIALMLKNFIFTFRRPAVFPEKCTAWGMLLCANLLALIPAHDFPGSLSTAFAFTLLICAFVLYFSGRSMAAYSAIPAVWCCVFMPYHEEFMLLLSFPLRSSATVLSAGILKICGIGVVYSGTSLSLPGVEIAITDACSGINQLDAFLLIAMIAIQLLHKKILWKILHFAFIIPAIIIGNSLRIVLTVFLYHLWGEKVLLGSWHIALGYVQIIFAFAIFLVIGKVFSESDRKLAEEQQ
;
A
#
# COMPACT_ATOMS: atom_id res chain seq x y z
N MET A 1 -1.86 0.66 28.93
CA MET A 1 -1.44 2.07 29.09
C MET A 1 -2.68 2.94 29.01
N THR A 2 -2.94 3.76 30.06
CA THR A 2 -4.12 4.62 30.07
C THR A 2 -3.95 5.79 29.08
N MET A 3 -5.06 6.27 28.52
CA MET A 3 -5.07 7.41 27.57
C MET A 3 -4.39 8.66 28.18
N LYS A 4 -4.52 8.89 29.48
CA LYS A 4 -3.82 9.97 30.20
C LYS A 4 -2.30 9.85 30.15
N THR A 5 -1.74 8.65 30.30
CA THR A 5 -0.30 8.41 30.23
C THR A 5 0.25 8.60 28.81
N PHE A 6 -0.55 8.27 27.79
CA PHE A 6 -0.21 8.51 26.39
C PHE A 6 -0.15 10.02 26.10
N TYR A 7 -1.19 10.77 26.48
CA TYR A 7 -1.25 12.22 26.30
C TYR A 7 -0.08 12.95 26.99
N PHE A 8 0.20 12.59 28.23
CA PHE A 8 1.30 13.23 28.99
C PHE A 8 2.68 12.97 28.38
N ARG A 9 2.89 11.79 27.78
CA ARG A 9 4.13 11.47 27.05
C ARG A 9 4.20 12.15 25.69
N LEU A 10 3.07 12.30 25.01
CA LEU A 10 2.99 13.02 23.74
C LEU A 10 3.39 14.49 23.89
N LEU A 11 2.93 15.15 24.96
CA LEU A 11 3.30 16.54 25.28
C LEU A 11 4.80 16.71 25.55
N LYS A 12 5.50 15.67 25.99
CA LYS A 12 6.97 15.68 26.12
C LYS A 12 7.71 15.54 24.78
N HIS A 13 6.98 15.28 23.70
CA HIS A 13 7.53 15.11 22.37
C HIS A 13 6.84 16.02 21.36
N PRO A 14 7.06 17.34 21.43
CA PRO A 14 6.31 18.31 20.62
C PRO A 14 6.46 18.09 19.11
N LEU A 15 7.63 17.62 18.66
CA LEU A 15 7.83 17.28 17.23
C LEU A 15 6.93 16.15 16.76
N GLY A 16 6.75 15.09 17.56
CA GLY A 16 5.83 13.99 17.21
C GLY A 16 4.39 14.47 17.11
N ALA A 17 3.95 15.31 18.06
CA ALA A 17 2.62 15.92 18.03
C ALA A 17 2.46 16.82 16.78
N LEU A 18 3.46 17.64 16.48
CA LEU A 18 3.47 18.51 15.29
C LEU A 18 3.32 17.70 14.00
N TYR A 19 4.10 16.61 13.82
CA TYR A 19 3.99 15.78 12.64
C TYR A 19 2.63 15.06 12.54
N GLY A 20 2.12 14.57 13.68
CA GLY A 20 0.79 13.94 13.71
C GLY A 20 -0.33 14.89 13.34
N THR A 21 -0.31 16.13 13.85
CA THR A 21 -1.31 17.15 13.51
C THR A 21 -1.20 17.61 12.06
N LEU A 22 0.03 17.75 11.53
CA LEU A 22 0.25 18.10 10.13
C LEU A 22 -0.30 17.02 9.19
N LEU A 23 0.03 15.75 9.44
CA LEU A 23 -0.46 14.64 8.64
C LEU A 23 -1.98 14.46 8.76
N GLY A 24 -2.53 14.62 9.96
CA GLY A 24 -3.98 14.58 10.17
C GLY A 24 -4.71 15.70 9.43
N GLY A 25 -4.13 16.90 9.41
CA GLY A 25 -4.66 18.02 8.62
C GLY A 25 -4.64 17.72 7.11
N ILE A 26 -3.54 17.18 6.59
CA ILE A 26 -3.43 16.81 5.17
C ILE A 26 -4.46 15.71 4.84
N ALA A 27 -4.59 14.68 5.66
CA ALA A 27 -5.57 13.62 5.47
C ALA A 27 -7.01 14.16 5.46
N PHE A 28 -7.34 15.07 6.39
CA PHE A 28 -8.64 15.70 6.43
C PHE A 28 -8.93 16.47 5.15
N PHE A 29 -7.99 17.31 4.68
CA PHE A 29 -8.15 18.06 3.44
C PHE A 29 -8.26 17.14 2.21
N ALA A 30 -7.53 16.04 2.17
CA ALA A 30 -7.63 15.04 1.11
C ALA A 30 -8.98 14.32 1.08
N ALA A 31 -9.65 14.17 2.23
CA ALA A 31 -10.97 13.55 2.31
C ALA A 31 -12.12 14.51 1.92
N VAL A 32 -11.92 15.82 1.93
CA VAL A 32 -12.98 16.79 1.62
C VAL A 32 -13.61 16.56 0.25
N PRO A 33 -12.87 16.37 -0.86
CA PRO A 33 -13.46 16.09 -2.17
C PRO A 33 -14.34 14.83 -2.17
N MET A 34 -13.93 13.77 -1.46
CA MET A 34 -14.69 12.53 -1.33
C MET A 34 -16.02 12.75 -0.59
N PHE A 35 -16.03 13.56 0.47
CA PHE A 35 -17.26 13.94 1.16
C PHE A 35 -18.18 14.76 0.27
N VAL A 36 -17.63 15.70 -0.51
CA VAL A 36 -18.40 16.52 -1.45
C VAL A 36 -18.99 15.65 -2.57
N ALA A 37 -18.26 14.64 -3.03
CA ALA A 37 -18.73 13.66 -4.01
C ALA A 37 -19.75 12.63 -3.45
N GLY A 38 -20.06 12.67 -2.18
CA GLY A 38 -20.98 11.72 -1.53
C GLY A 38 -20.37 10.34 -1.21
N MET A 39 -19.06 10.18 -1.33
CA MET A 39 -18.32 8.95 -1.04
C MET A 39 -17.95 8.82 0.45
N TRP A 40 -18.95 8.89 1.32
CA TRP A 40 -18.76 8.98 2.77
C TRP A 40 -18.02 7.76 3.36
N ASP A 41 -18.40 6.55 2.92
CA ASP A 41 -17.82 5.31 3.45
C ASP A 41 -16.33 5.21 3.11
N ALA A 42 -15.93 5.52 1.88
CA ALA A 42 -14.55 5.53 1.44
C ALA A 42 -13.73 6.58 2.19
N ALA A 43 -14.25 7.82 2.30
CA ALA A 43 -13.58 8.89 3.03
C ALA A 43 -13.35 8.54 4.51
N LEU A 44 -14.33 7.91 5.17
CA LEU A 44 -14.21 7.47 6.57
C LEU A 44 -13.19 6.35 6.74
N VAL A 45 -13.13 5.39 5.82
CA VAL A 45 -12.14 4.31 5.83
C VAL A 45 -10.74 4.88 5.68
N ASP A 46 -10.51 5.77 4.74
CA ASP A 46 -9.21 6.40 4.50
C ASP A 46 -8.75 7.26 5.68
N LEU A 47 -9.66 8.04 6.28
CA LEU A 47 -9.36 8.81 7.48
C LEU A 47 -9.05 7.91 8.69
N ALA A 48 -9.78 6.82 8.87
CA ALA A 48 -9.52 5.86 9.93
C ALA A 48 -8.13 5.23 9.75
N MET A 49 -7.76 4.90 8.51
CA MET A 49 -6.44 4.38 8.18
C MET A 49 -5.32 5.39 8.44
N ALA A 50 -5.50 6.63 8.00
CA ALA A 50 -4.57 7.71 8.31
C ALA A 50 -4.37 7.84 9.82
N GLY A 51 -5.47 7.80 10.59
CA GLY A 51 -5.46 7.83 12.06
C GLY A 51 -4.66 6.68 12.67
N ILE A 52 -4.84 5.44 12.18
CA ILE A 52 -4.10 4.26 12.64
C ILE A 52 -2.60 4.40 12.33
N LEU A 53 -2.23 4.78 11.12
CA LEU A 53 -0.83 4.94 10.70
C LEU A 53 -0.15 6.07 11.49
N ILE A 54 -0.84 7.19 11.71
CA ILE A 54 -0.34 8.30 12.54
C ILE A 54 -0.19 7.84 14.00
N ALA A 55 -1.13 7.09 14.54
CA ALA A 55 -1.05 6.55 15.90
C ALA A 55 0.14 5.60 16.07
N LEU A 56 0.41 4.73 15.09
CA LEU A 56 1.58 3.85 15.07
C LEU A 56 2.89 4.65 14.98
N MET A 57 2.93 5.70 14.17
CA MET A 57 4.05 6.62 14.11
C MET A 57 4.28 7.30 15.47
N LEU A 58 3.25 7.88 16.07
CA LEU A 58 3.32 8.55 17.36
C LEU A 58 3.74 7.60 18.48
N LYS A 59 3.25 6.36 18.48
CA LYS A 59 3.71 5.32 19.41
C LYS A 59 5.23 5.14 19.31
N ASN A 60 5.78 5.05 18.10
CA ASN A 60 7.23 4.91 17.91
C ASN A 60 7.98 6.16 18.35
N PHE A 61 7.45 7.37 18.11
CA PHE A 61 8.03 8.62 18.62
C PHE A 61 8.08 8.70 20.15
N ILE A 62 7.14 8.06 20.84
CA ILE A 62 7.06 8.06 22.32
C ILE A 62 7.96 7.00 22.94
N PHE A 63 8.04 5.81 22.33
CA PHE A 63 8.68 4.63 22.94
C PHE A 63 10.06 4.29 22.39
N THR A 64 10.44 4.80 21.22
CA THR A 64 11.75 4.52 20.63
C THR A 64 12.77 5.54 21.12
N PHE A 65 13.98 5.06 21.46
CA PHE A 65 15.09 5.93 21.80
C PHE A 65 15.41 6.88 20.65
N ARG A 66 15.48 8.18 20.94
CA ARG A 66 15.84 9.22 19.97
C ARG A 66 17.29 9.58 20.11
N ARG A 67 18.02 9.45 19.03
CA ARG A 67 19.28 10.13 18.86
C ARG A 67 19.08 11.38 18.00
N PRO A 68 19.78 12.48 18.29
CA PRO A 68 19.77 13.62 17.38
C PRO A 68 20.34 13.21 16.02
N ALA A 69 19.84 13.84 14.95
CA ALA A 69 20.35 13.60 13.61
C ALA A 69 21.84 13.95 13.52
N VAL A 70 22.62 13.02 12.96
CA VAL A 70 24.05 13.20 12.70
C VAL A 70 24.27 13.97 11.39
N PHE A 71 25.47 14.49 11.18
CA PHE A 71 25.80 15.32 10.02
C PHE A 71 25.41 14.69 8.67
N PRO A 72 25.70 13.40 8.35
CA PRO A 72 25.28 12.78 7.10
C PRO A 72 23.76 12.73 6.93
N GLU A 73 23.00 12.51 8.01
CA GLU A 73 21.53 12.50 7.97
C GLU A 73 20.98 13.90 7.65
N LYS A 74 21.59 14.95 8.16
CA LYS A 74 21.24 16.34 7.84
C LYS A 74 21.56 16.67 6.38
N CYS A 75 22.68 16.23 5.85
CA CYS A 75 22.99 16.37 4.42
C CYS A 75 21.98 15.65 3.54
N THR A 76 21.57 14.42 3.91
CA THR A 76 20.52 13.68 3.21
C THR A 76 19.19 14.42 3.26
N ALA A 77 18.82 15.00 4.40
CA ALA A 77 17.61 15.80 4.55
C ALA A 77 17.62 17.03 3.63
N TRP A 78 18.74 17.72 3.50
CA TRP A 78 18.91 18.83 2.56
C TRP A 78 18.78 18.38 1.10
N GLY A 79 19.34 17.21 0.75
CA GLY A 79 19.17 16.60 -0.57
C GLY A 79 17.69 16.29 -0.87
N MET A 80 16.97 15.70 0.10
CA MET A 80 15.52 15.45 -0.04
C MET A 80 14.72 16.74 -0.19
N LEU A 81 15.09 17.80 0.56
CA LEU A 81 14.46 19.11 0.44
C LEU A 81 14.68 19.72 -0.95
N LEU A 82 15.90 19.62 -1.48
CA LEU A 82 16.20 20.06 -2.84
C LEU A 82 15.35 19.29 -3.87
N CYS A 83 15.29 17.97 -3.78
CA CYS A 83 14.46 17.13 -4.64
C CYS A 83 12.97 17.53 -4.53
N ALA A 84 12.47 17.78 -3.33
CA ALA A 84 11.10 18.23 -3.11
C ALA A 84 10.82 19.56 -3.84
N ASN A 85 11.73 20.52 -3.75
CA ASN A 85 11.60 21.80 -4.47
C ASN A 85 11.65 21.61 -5.99
N LEU A 86 12.54 20.75 -6.51
CA LEU A 86 12.59 20.46 -7.95
C LEU A 86 11.31 19.80 -8.45
N LEU A 87 10.74 18.85 -7.70
CA LEU A 87 9.45 18.24 -8.02
C LEU A 87 8.30 19.24 -7.99
N ALA A 88 8.32 20.19 -7.06
CA ALA A 88 7.31 21.24 -6.97
C ALA A 88 7.35 22.23 -8.14
N LEU A 89 8.43 22.28 -8.92
CA LEU A 89 8.52 23.10 -10.15
C LEU A 89 7.81 22.44 -11.35
N ILE A 90 7.48 21.16 -11.27
CA ILE A 90 6.76 20.47 -12.33
C ILE A 90 5.30 20.97 -12.31
N PRO A 91 4.75 21.44 -13.47
CA PRO A 91 3.37 21.88 -13.54
C PRO A 91 2.39 20.79 -13.08
N ALA A 92 1.54 21.12 -12.13
CA ALA A 92 0.64 20.18 -11.47
C ALA A 92 -0.82 20.39 -11.90
N HIS A 93 -1.07 20.62 -13.19
CA HIS A 93 -2.43 20.91 -13.68
C HIS A 93 -3.30 19.66 -13.78
N ASP A 94 -2.69 18.52 -14.19
CA ASP A 94 -3.40 17.26 -14.42
C ASP A 94 -2.61 16.07 -13.90
N PHE A 95 -3.31 14.92 -13.69
CA PHE A 95 -2.66 13.64 -13.42
C PHE A 95 -1.92 13.16 -14.69
N PRO A 96 -0.66 12.69 -14.63
CA PRO A 96 0.13 12.42 -13.42
C PRO A 96 0.99 13.60 -12.92
N GLY A 97 0.92 14.79 -13.50
CA GLY A 97 1.72 15.95 -13.10
C GLY A 97 1.50 16.35 -11.62
N SER A 98 0.25 16.27 -11.15
CA SER A 98 -0.11 16.53 -9.75
C SER A 98 0.54 15.59 -8.74
N LEU A 99 0.93 14.37 -9.15
CA LEU A 99 1.70 13.44 -8.32
C LEU A 99 3.07 14.01 -7.92
N SER A 100 3.68 14.85 -8.77
CA SER A 100 4.96 15.50 -8.43
C SER A 100 4.84 16.32 -7.16
N THR A 101 3.75 17.06 -7.02
CA THR A 101 3.44 17.85 -5.81
C THR A 101 3.22 16.97 -4.59
N ALA A 102 2.49 15.87 -4.74
CA ALA A 102 2.26 14.90 -3.66
C ALA A 102 3.57 14.27 -3.16
N PHE A 103 4.45 13.87 -4.08
CA PHE A 103 5.78 13.37 -3.74
C PHE A 103 6.66 14.46 -3.12
N ALA A 104 6.56 15.70 -3.60
CA ALA A 104 7.28 16.84 -3.01
C ALA A 104 6.88 17.03 -1.53
N PHE A 105 5.57 17.02 -1.21
CA PHE A 105 5.10 17.10 0.18
C PHE A 105 5.56 15.91 1.03
N THR A 106 5.51 14.71 0.49
CA THR A 106 6.01 13.51 1.17
C THR A 106 7.50 13.64 1.51
N LEU A 107 8.33 14.05 0.54
CA LEU A 107 9.75 14.27 0.74
C LEU A 107 10.02 15.40 1.75
N LEU A 108 9.26 16.49 1.71
CA LEU A 108 9.35 17.59 2.65
C LEU A 108 9.14 17.10 4.10
N ILE A 109 8.07 16.35 4.34
CA ILE A 109 7.77 15.79 5.67
C ILE A 109 8.88 14.85 6.12
N CYS A 110 9.31 13.93 5.26
CA CYS A 110 10.39 12.98 5.57
C CYS A 110 11.73 13.69 5.81
N ALA A 111 12.07 14.71 5.03
CA ALA A 111 13.27 15.52 5.22
C ALA A 111 13.25 16.25 6.57
N PHE A 112 12.11 16.83 6.93
CA PHE A 112 11.94 17.53 8.20
C PHE A 112 12.12 16.57 9.38
N VAL A 113 11.47 15.40 9.34
CA VAL A 113 11.62 14.37 10.39
C VAL A 113 13.05 13.87 10.48
N LEU A 114 13.70 13.63 9.32
CA LEU A 114 15.08 13.18 9.25
C LEU A 114 16.05 14.20 9.89
N TYR A 115 15.87 15.47 9.56
CA TYR A 115 16.74 16.54 10.05
C TYR A 115 16.68 16.72 11.57
N PHE A 116 15.48 16.67 12.17
CA PHE A 116 15.28 16.91 13.59
C PHE A 116 15.31 15.66 14.46
N SER A 117 14.89 14.51 13.93
CA SER A 117 14.65 13.31 14.72
C SER A 117 15.45 12.09 14.26
N GLY A 118 16.24 12.22 13.18
CA GLY A 118 17.13 11.19 12.67
C GLY A 118 16.43 10.10 11.85
N ARG A 119 17.25 9.21 11.30
CA ARG A 119 16.87 8.19 10.31
C ARG A 119 15.78 7.24 10.80
N SER A 120 15.84 6.83 12.06
CA SER A 120 14.86 5.90 12.61
C SER A 120 13.45 6.49 12.60
N MET A 121 13.31 7.75 13.04
CA MET A 121 12.00 8.42 13.09
C MET A 121 11.50 8.75 11.69
N ALA A 122 12.38 9.14 10.76
CA ALA A 122 12.03 9.34 9.35
C ALA A 122 11.45 8.05 8.72
N ALA A 123 12.02 6.88 9.04
CA ALA A 123 11.50 5.59 8.56
C ALA A 123 10.11 5.26 9.11
N TYR A 124 9.76 5.71 10.31
CA TYR A 124 8.41 5.53 10.87
C TYR A 124 7.39 6.54 10.32
N SER A 125 7.83 7.71 9.90
CA SER A 125 6.94 8.73 9.29
C SER A 125 6.69 8.53 7.81
N ALA A 126 7.52 7.75 7.11
CA ALA A 126 7.45 7.61 5.65
C ALA A 126 6.10 7.01 5.18
N ILE A 127 5.63 5.93 5.81
CA ILE A 127 4.36 5.29 5.41
C ILE A 127 3.15 6.18 5.65
N PRO A 128 2.93 6.77 6.84
CA PRO A 128 1.83 7.70 7.01
C PRO A 128 1.93 8.93 6.11
N ALA A 129 3.14 9.43 5.81
CA ALA A 129 3.31 10.54 4.88
C ALA A 129 2.90 10.15 3.45
N VAL A 130 3.34 8.98 2.95
CA VAL A 130 2.93 8.46 1.64
C VAL A 130 1.41 8.26 1.58
N TRP A 131 0.82 7.68 2.62
CA TRP A 131 -0.62 7.49 2.68
C TRP A 131 -1.38 8.81 2.56
N CYS A 132 -1.09 9.77 3.44
CA CYS A 132 -1.83 11.03 3.52
C CYS A 132 -1.58 11.95 2.32
N CYS A 133 -0.36 11.96 1.75
CA CYS A 133 0.00 12.89 0.67
C CYS A 133 -0.18 12.30 -0.73
N VAL A 134 -0.10 10.97 -0.90
CA VAL A 134 -0.11 10.33 -2.21
C VAL A 134 -1.36 9.48 -2.40
N PHE A 135 -1.59 8.49 -1.52
CA PHE A 135 -2.70 7.55 -1.75
C PHE A 135 -4.07 8.19 -1.56
N MET A 136 -4.33 8.89 -0.46
CA MET A 136 -5.64 9.49 -0.22
C MET A 136 -6.08 10.48 -1.30
N PRO A 137 -5.23 11.44 -1.74
CA PRO A 137 -5.66 12.43 -2.74
C PRO A 137 -5.85 11.85 -4.14
N TYR A 138 -5.15 10.76 -4.49
CA TYR A 138 -5.10 10.19 -5.86
C TYR A 138 -5.54 8.73 -5.90
N HIS A 139 -6.40 8.34 -4.98
CA HIS A 139 -6.86 6.95 -4.85
C HIS A 139 -7.50 6.42 -6.13
N GLU A 140 -8.45 7.15 -6.70
CA GLU A 140 -9.16 6.73 -7.91
C GLU A 140 -8.24 6.63 -9.12
N GLU A 141 -7.33 7.59 -9.29
CA GLU A 141 -6.36 7.61 -10.38
C GLU A 141 -5.39 6.43 -10.29
N PHE A 142 -4.93 6.08 -9.07
CA PHE A 142 -4.11 4.89 -8.88
C PHE A 142 -4.86 3.60 -9.19
N MET A 143 -6.12 3.50 -8.77
CA MET A 143 -6.93 2.34 -9.07
C MET A 143 -7.16 2.20 -10.57
N LEU A 144 -7.47 3.27 -11.27
CA LEU A 144 -7.65 3.29 -12.71
C LEU A 144 -6.36 2.90 -13.45
N LEU A 145 -5.21 3.49 -13.05
CA LEU A 145 -3.90 3.20 -13.63
C LEU A 145 -3.49 1.74 -13.45
N LEU A 146 -3.75 1.15 -12.30
CA LEU A 146 -3.35 -0.21 -11.97
C LEU A 146 -4.32 -1.28 -12.49
N SER A 147 -5.57 -0.92 -12.79
CA SER A 147 -6.63 -1.86 -13.20
C SER A 147 -6.20 -2.75 -14.36
N PHE A 148 -5.86 -2.14 -15.49
CA PHE A 148 -5.52 -2.88 -16.70
C PHE A 148 -4.23 -3.72 -16.56
N PRO A 149 -3.09 -3.20 -16.06
CA PRO A 149 -1.88 -3.98 -15.86
C PRO A 149 -2.08 -5.18 -14.93
N LEU A 150 -2.83 -5.02 -13.83
CA LEU A 150 -3.11 -6.11 -12.90
C LEU A 150 -3.95 -7.21 -13.56
N ARG A 151 -5.00 -6.85 -14.28
CA ARG A 151 -5.84 -7.79 -15.02
C ARG A 151 -5.06 -8.55 -16.08
N SER A 152 -4.34 -7.82 -16.92
CA SER A 152 -3.56 -8.40 -18.01
C SER A 152 -2.50 -9.36 -17.49
N SER A 153 -1.74 -8.95 -16.47
CA SER A 153 -0.71 -9.81 -15.85
C SER A 153 -1.30 -11.07 -15.23
N ALA A 154 -2.43 -10.94 -14.52
CA ALA A 154 -3.11 -12.08 -13.93
C ALA A 154 -3.67 -13.02 -15.00
N THR A 155 -4.20 -12.49 -16.11
CA THR A 155 -4.70 -13.29 -17.24
C THR A 155 -3.57 -14.10 -17.87
N VAL A 156 -2.43 -13.49 -18.16
CA VAL A 156 -1.26 -14.17 -18.74
C VAL A 156 -0.75 -15.26 -17.82
N LEU A 157 -0.59 -14.97 -16.53
CA LEU A 157 -0.11 -15.94 -15.54
C LEU A 157 -1.11 -17.10 -15.39
N SER A 158 -2.41 -16.82 -15.33
CA SER A 158 -3.46 -17.85 -15.26
C SER A 158 -3.48 -18.74 -16.48
N ALA A 159 -3.38 -18.16 -17.69
CA ALA A 159 -3.29 -18.92 -18.93
C ALA A 159 -2.07 -19.85 -18.95
N GLY A 160 -0.92 -19.38 -18.45
CA GLY A 160 0.28 -20.21 -18.30
C GLY A 160 0.04 -21.40 -17.37
N ILE A 161 -0.54 -21.17 -16.18
CA ILE A 161 -0.86 -22.24 -15.21
C ILE A 161 -1.85 -23.25 -15.81
N LEU A 162 -2.94 -22.77 -16.44
CA LEU A 162 -3.95 -23.62 -17.04
C LEU A 162 -3.37 -24.51 -18.15
N LYS A 163 -2.46 -23.98 -19.00
CA LYS A 163 -1.75 -24.75 -20.02
C LYS A 163 -0.89 -25.85 -19.40
N ILE A 164 -0.16 -25.56 -18.34
CA ILE A 164 0.64 -26.56 -17.60
C ILE A 164 -0.27 -27.66 -17.03
N CYS A 165 -1.49 -27.31 -16.60
CA CYS A 165 -2.50 -28.28 -16.14
C CYS A 165 -3.20 -29.04 -17.29
N GLY A 166 -2.80 -28.86 -18.55
CA GLY A 166 -3.37 -29.56 -19.71
C GLY A 166 -4.68 -28.97 -20.21
N ILE A 167 -5.10 -27.80 -19.73
CA ILE A 167 -6.33 -27.13 -20.20
C ILE A 167 -5.98 -26.26 -21.40
N GLY A 168 -6.65 -26.53 -22.53
CA GLY A 168 -6.52 -25.75 -23.77
C GLY A 168 -7.13 -24.36 -23.57
N VAL A 169 -6.29 -23.34 -23.44
CA VAL A 169 -6.70 -21.95 -23.26
C VAL A 169 -5.91 -21.01 -24.15
N VAL A 170 -6.60 -20.04 -24.74
CA VAL A 170 -6.00 -18.91 -25.46
C VAL A 170 -6.38 -17.64 -24.72
N TYR A 171 -5.46 -16.71 -24.58
CA TYR A 171 -5.75 -15.41 -23.97
C TYR A 171 -5.59 -14.27 -24.98
N SER A 172 -6.41 -13.24 -24.84
CA SER A 172 -6.35 -12.00 -25.60
C SER A 172 -6.67 -10.82 -24.68
N GLY A 173 -5.67 -9.96 -24.42
CA GLY A 173 -5.81 -8.87 -23.47
C GLY A 173 -6.20 -9.37 -22.07
N THR A 174 -7.43 -9.08 -21.65
CA THR A 174 -7.99 -9.50 -20.36
C THR A 174 -9.06 -10.59 -20.51
N SER A 175 -9.12 -11.30 -21.63
CA SER A 175 -10.06 -12.41 -21.87
C SER A 175 -9.33 -13.74 -21.97
N LEU A 176 -9.96 -14.80 -21.48
CA LEU A 176 -9.54 -16.20 -21.60
C LEU A 176 -10.58 -16.95 -22.43
N SER A 177 -10.16 -17.48 -23.57
CA SER A 177 -11.00 -18.33 -24.43
C SER A 177 -10.69 -19.80 -24.15
N LEU A 178 -11.69 -20.54 -23.70
CA LEU A 178 -11.68 -21.98 -23.50
C LEU A 178 -12.61 -22.64 -24.54
N PRO A 179 -12.50 -23.95 -24.78
CA PRO A 179 -13.45 -24.64 -25.63
C PRO A 179 -14.90 -24.45 -25.15
N GLY A 180 -15.69 -23.71 -25.92
CA GLY A 180 -17.12 -23.47 -25.63
C GLY A 180 -17.46 -22.29 -24.74
N VAL A 181 -16.46 -21.56 -24.18
CA VAL A 181 -16.73 -20.39 -23.35
C VAL A 181 -15.61 -19.35 -23.42
N GLU A 182 -15.98 -18.08 -23.41
CA GLU A 182 -15.08 -16.97 -23.23
C GLU A 182 -15.31 -16.33 -21.85
N ILE A 183 -14.25 -16.23 -21.06
CA ILE A 183 -14.28 -15.64 -19.73
C ILE A 183 -13.55 -14.29 -19.79
N ALA A 184 -14.31 -13.20 -19.76
CA ALA A 184 -13.76 -11.86 -19.65
C ALA A 184 -13.41 -11.54 -18.18
N ILE A 185 -12.19 -11.13 -17.94
CA ILE A 185 -11.71 -10.69 -16.63
C ILE A 185 -12.02 -9.20 -16.49
N THR A 186 -13.19 -8.93 -15.94
CA THR A 186 -13.74 -7.59 -15.70
C THR A 186 -13.07 -6.93 -14.49
N ASP A 187 -13.37 -5.64 -14.24
CA ASP A 187 -12.89 -4.93 -13.03
C ASP A 187 -13.35 -5.62 -11.75
N ALA A 188 -14.55 -6.19 -11.71
CA ALA A 188 -15.02 -7.00 -10.58
C ALA A 188 -14.16 -8.27 -10.35
N CYS A 189 -13.49 -8.76 -11.40
CA CYS A 189 -12.57 -9.91 -11.37
C CYS A 189 -11.10 -9.49 -11.30
N SER A 190 -10.79 -8.20 -11.35
CA SER A 190 -9.41 -7.67 -11.37
C SER A 190 -8.72 -7.73 -10.01
N GLY A 191 -9.48 -7.93 -8.94
CA GLY A 191 -9.00 -7.74 -7.57
C GLY A 191 -8.84 -6.26 -7.17
N ILE A 192 -9.29 -5.32 -8.00
CA ILE A 192 -9.14 -3.89 -7.74
C ILE A 192 -9.93 -3.44 -6.52
N ASN A 193 -11.18 -3.91 -6.37
CA ASN A 193 -11.99 -3.64 -5.18
C ASN A 193 -11.39 -4.24 -3.90
N GLN A 194 -10.50 -5.22 -4.06
CA GLN A 194 -9.78 -5.89 -2.98
C GLN A 194 -8.40 -5.26 -2.75
N LEU A 195 -7.88 -4.53 -3.74
CA LEU A 195 -6.61 -3.82 -3.66
C LEU A 195 -6.64 -2.79 -2.53
N ASP A 196 -7.73 -2.09 -2.34
CA ASP A 196 -7.90 -1.12 -1.26
C ASP A 196 -7.77 -1.75 0.11
N ALA A 197 -8.58 -2.76 0.38
CA ALA A 197 -8.51 -3.50 1.64
C ALA A 197 -7.13 -4.13 1.83
N PHE A 198 -6.50 -4.62 0.75
CA PHE A 198 -5.17 -5.19 0.80
C PHE A 198 -4.11 -4.12 1.11
N LEU A 199 -4.16 -2.97 0.44
CA LEU A 199 -3.24 -1.84 0.69
C LEU A 199 -3.33 -1.36 2.14
N LEU A 200 -4.55 -1.20 2.67
CA LEU A 200 -4.78 -0.81 4.05
C LEU A 200 -4.06 -1.74 5.03
N ILE A 201 -4.31 -3.04 4.92
CA ILE A 201 -3.75 -4.05 5.81
C ILE A 201 -2.23 -4.18 5.60
N ALA A 202 -1.78 -4.12 4.34
CA ALA A 202 -0.37 -4.21 3.99
C ALA A 202 0.44 -3.04 4.57
N MET A 203 -0.06 -1.82 4.50
CA MET A 203 0.60 -0.63 5.08
C MET A 203 0.76 -0.76 6.59
N ILE A 204 -0.27 -1.25 7.30
CA ILE A 204 -0.17 -1.53 8.75
C ILE A 204 0.87 -2.61 9.01
N ALA A 205 0.83 -3.72 8.28
CA ALA A 205 1.76 -4.84 8.45
C ALA A 205 3.21 -4.40 8.20
N ILE A 206 3.48 -3.64 7.13
CA ILE A 206 4.81 -3.10 6.82
C ILE A 206 5.31 -2.21 7.97
N GLN A 207 4.44 -1.36 8.51
CA GLN A 207 4.81 -0.45 9.59
C GLN A 207 5.12 -1.20 10.89
N LEU A 208 4.45 -2.32 11.15
CA LEU A 208 4.66 -3.16 12.33
C LEU A 208 5.88 -4.09 12.20
N LEU A 209 6.09 -4.67 11.01
CA LEU A 209 7.11 -5.68 10.77
C LEU A 209 8.52 -5.10 10.61
N HIS A 210 8.65 -3.92 10.00
CA HIS A 210 9.95 -3.38 9.63
C HIS A 210 10.29 -2.07 10.34
N LYS A 211 11.55 -1.98 10.79
CA LYS A 211 12.11 -0.76 11.40
C LYS A 211 12.85 0.10 10.37
N LYS A 212 13.62 -0.53 9.48
CA LYS A 212 14.43 0.17 8.47
C LYS A 212 13.60 0.47 7.21
N ILE A 213 13.84 1.65 6.63
CA ILE A 213 13.09 2.12 5.46
C ILE A 213 13.28 1.21 4.23
N LEU A 214 14.49 0.66 4.04
CA LEU A 214 14.78 -0.24 2.92
C LEU A 214 13.84 -1.45 2.89
N TRP A 215 13.67 -2.12 4.04
CA TRP A 215 12.78 -3.28 4.15
C TRP A 215 11.32 -2.91 3.98
N LYS A 216 10.93 -1.71 4.40
CA LYS A 216 9.58 -1.17 4.14
C LYS A 216 9.34 -1.00 2.65
N ILE A 217 10.29 -0.40 1.92
CA ILE A 217 10.19 -0.20 0.47
C ILE A 217 10.16 -1.55 -0.26
N LEU A 218 11.06 -2.47 0.08
CA LEU A 218 11.09 -3.79 -0.55
C LEU A 218 9.78 -4.55 -0.30
N HIS A 219 9.27 -4.57 0.93
CA HIS A 219 8.02 -5.23 1.25
C HIS A 219 6.82 -4.57 0.57
N PHE A 220 6.81 -3.23 0.50
CA PHE A 220 5.80 -2.49 -0.25
C PHE A 220 5.77 -2.87 -1.74
N ALA A 221 6.93 -3.01 -2.37
CA ALA A 221 7.02 -3.43 -3.77
C ALA A 221 6.42 -4.83 -4.03
N PHE A 222 6.37 -5.69 -3.01
CA PHE A 222 5.73 -7.01 -3.10
C PHE A 222 4.20 -7.01 -3.05
N ILE A 223 3.56 -5.88 -2.79
CA ILE A 223 2.09 -5.75 -2.84
C ILE A 223 1.58 -6.15 -4.23
N ILE A 224 2.16 -5.60 -5.27
CA ILE A 224 1.73 -5.86 -6.67
C ILE A 224 1.89 -7.34 -7.05
N PRO A 225 3.06 -7.98 -6.90
CA PRO A 225 3.19 -9.41 -7.14
C PRO A 225 2.22 -10.28 -6.33
N ALA A 226 2.01 -9.98 -5.06
CA ALA A 226 1.09 -10.74 -4.23
C ALA A 226 -0.36 -10.70 -4.75
N ILE A 227 -0.80 -9.52 -5.18
CA ILE A 227 -2.13 -9.33 -5.78
C ILE A 227 -2.25 -10.08 -7.11
N ILE A 228 -1.25 -9.99 -7.99
CA ILE A 228 -1.25 -10.69 -9.29
C ILE A 228 -1.34 -12.20 -9.06
N ILE A 229 -0.53 -12.76 -8.16
CA ILE A 229 -0.53 -14.19 -7.85
C ILE A 229 -1.89 -14.60 -7.24
N GLY A 230 -2.41 -13.83 -6.29
CA GLY A 230 -3.72 -14.09 -5.69
C GLY A 230 -4.85 -14.08 -6.72
N ASN A 231 -4.86 -13.08 -7.61
CA ASN A 231 -5.86 -12.96 -8.66
C ASN A 231 -5.72 -14.09 -9.71
N SER A 232 -4.50 -14.47 -10.05
CA SER A 232 -4.25 -15.60 -10.93
C SER A 232 -4.79 -16.92 -10.34
N LEU A 233 -4.58 -17.15 -9.05
CA LEU A 233 -5.16 -18.31 -8.36
C LEU A 233 -6.68 -18.31 -8.46
N ARG A 234 -7.33 -17.17 -8.23
CA ARG A 234 -8.78 -17.03 -8.35
C ARG A 234 -9.26 -17.40 -9.75
N ILE A 235 -8.62 -16.86 -10.79
CA ILE A 235 -8.96 -17.15 -12.19
C ILE A 235 -8.82 -18.65 -12.48
N VAL A 236 -7.70 -19.24 -12.10
CA VAL A 236 -7.44 -20.69 -12.26
C VAL A 236 -8.50 -21.52 -11.55
N LEU A 237 -8.79 -21.21 -10.28
CA LEU A 237 -9.84 -21.90 -9.53
C LEU A 237 -11.22 -21.72 -10.18
N THR A 238 -11.53 -20.53 -10.68
CA THR A 238 -12.79 -20.27 -11.39
C THR A 238 -12.94 -21.19 -12.62
N VAL A 239 -11.87 -21.36 -13.41
CA VAL A 239 -11.86 -22.23 -14.58
C VAL A 239 -12.03 -23.71 -14.19
N PHE A 240 -11.32 -24.19 -13.16
CA PHE A 240 -11.46 -25.55 -12.66
C PHE A 240 -12.88 -25.83 -12.16
N LEU A 241 -13.45 -24.92 -11.38
CA LEU A 241 -14.79 -25.04 -10.84
C LEU A 241 -15.85 -24.94 -11.94
N TYR A 242 -15.60 -24.13 -12.97
CA TYR A 242 -16.47 -24.05 -14.15
C TYR A 242 -16.57 -25.40 -14.86
N HIS A 243 -15.47 -26.13 -14.99
CA HIS A 243 -15.51 -27.50 -15.57
C HIS A 243 -16.32 -28.48 -14.74
N LEU A 244 -16.42 -28.29 -13.41
CA LEU A 244 -17.17 -29.17 -12.53
C LEU A 244 -18.65 -28.77 -12.41
N TRP A 245 -18.96 -27.49 -12.35
CA TRP A 245 -20.30 -26.98 -11.99
C TRP A 245 -20.91 -26.02 -13.02
N GLY A 246 -20.23 -25.80 -14.14
CA GLY A 246 -20.70 -24.96 -15.23
C GLY A 246 -20.82 -23.48 -14.87
N GLU A 247 -21.73 -22.77 -15.54
CA GLU A 247 -21.90 -21.32 -15.47
C GLU A 247 -22.23 -20.78 -14.07
N LYS A 248 -22.76 -21.61 -13.18
CA LYS A 248 -23.11 -21.20 -11.79
C LYS A 248 -21.96 -20.66 -11.00
N VAL A 249 -20.70 -21.01 -11.37
CA VAL A 249 -19.49 -20.55 -10.70
C VAL A 249 -19.10 -19.13 -11.09
N LEU A 250 -19.49 -18.70 -12.28
CA LEU A 250 -19.13 -17.37 -12.81
C LEU A 250 -19.91 -16.25 -12.13
N LEU A 251 -21.02 -16.56 -11.48
CA LEU A 251 -21.96 -15.60 -10.91
C LEU A 251 -22.28 -15.92 -9.44
N GLY A 252 -22.81 -14.92 -8.74
CA GLY A 252 -23.38 -15.07 -7.40
C GLY A 252 -22.37 -15.38 -6.29
N SER A 253 -22.79 -16.27 -5.37
CA SER A 253 -22.04 -16.56 -4.13
C SER A 253 -20.65 -17.16 -4.36
N TRP A 254 -20.46 -17.95 -5.43
CA TRP A 254 -19.17 -18.51 -5.79
C TRP A 254 -18.15 -17.46 -6.17
N HIS A 255 -18.59 -16.47 -6.95
CA HIS A 255 -17.76 -15.34 -7.35
C HIS A 255 -17.25 -14.55 -6.13
N ILE A 256 -18.13 -14.33 -5.16
CA ILE A 256 -17.79 -13.65 -3.90
C ILE A 256 -16.82 -14.49 -3.06
N ALA A 257 -17.10 -15.78 -2.90
CA ALA A 257 -16.26 -16.70 -2.13
C ALA A 257 -14.83 -16.79 -2.68
N LEU A 258 -14.67 -16.91 -4.00
CA LEU A 258 -13.37 -16.93 -4.66
C LEU A 258 -12.63 -15.60 -4.49
N GLY A 259 -13.32 -14.47 -4.40
CA GLY A 259 -12.76 -13.19 -4.06
C GLY A 259 -12.12 -13.17 -2.66
N TYR A 260 -12.79 -13.71 -1.64
CA TYR A 260 -12.22 -13.85 -0.29
C TYR A 260 -11.01 -14.79 -0.27
N VAL A 261 -11.07 -15.93 -0.97
CA VAL A 261 -9.93 -16.86 -1.10
C VAL A 261 -8.72 -16.14 -1.70
N GLN A 262 -8.91 -15.35 -2.73
CA GLN A 262 -7.87 -14.54 -3.35
C GLN A 262 -7.19 -13.61 -2.35
N ILE A 263 -7.98 -12.83 -1.58
CA ILE A 263 -7.43 -11.85 -0.60
C ILE A 263 -6.62 -12.58 0.46
N ILE A 264 -7.19 -13.63 1.06
CA ILE A 264 -6.53 -14.40 2.13
C ILE A 264 -5.21 -14.97 1.62
N PHE A 265 -5.21 -15.53 0.41
CA PHE A 265 -4.02 -16.13 -0.18
C PHE A 265 -2.95 -15.08 -0.52
N ALA A 266 -3.33 -13.97 -1.16
CA ALA A 266 -2.41 -12.87 -1.45
C ALA A 266 -1.81 -12.30 -0.17
N PHE A 267 -2.63 -12.14 0.87
CA PHE A 267 -2.16 -11.62 2.15
C PHE A 267 -1.26 -12.61 2.89
N ALA A 268 -1.54 -13.90 2.82
CA ALA A 268 -0.66 -14.93 3.39
C ALA A 268 0.73 -14.91 2.73
N ILE A 269 0.80 -14.84 1.39
CA ILE A 269 2.08 -14.68 0.66
C ILE A 269 2.80 -13.42 1.12
N PHE A 270 2.10 -12.30 1.18
CA PHE A 270 2.66 -11.03 1.59
C PHE A 270 3.24 -11.08 3.01
N LEU A 271 2.53 -11.66 3.97
CA LEU A 271 3.03 -11.82 5.35
C LEU A 271 4.24 -12.76 5.45
N VAL A 272 4.26 -13.86 4.68
CA VAL A 272 5.41 -14.78 4.64
C VAL A 272 6.65 -14.06 4.13
N ILE A 273 6.54 -13.30 3.05
CA ILE A 273 7.64 -12.49 2.52
C ILE A 273 8.09 -11.44 3.54
N GLY A 274 7.15 -10.77 4.21
CA GLY A 274 7.45 -9.82 5.26
C GLY A 274 8.22 -10.42 6.44
N LYS A 275 7.88 -11.66 6.82
CA LYS A 275 8.59 -12.40 7.86
C LYS A 275 10.02 -12.71 7.43
N VAL A 276 10.23 -13.19 6.19
CA VAL A 276 11.56 -13.47 5.64
C VAL A 276 12.43 -12.21 5.65
N PHE A 277 11.90 -11.07 5.24
CA PHE A 277 12.61 -9.79 5.27
C PHE A 277 12.93 -9.33 6.70
N SER A 278 12.00 -9.52 7.64
CA SER A 278 12.22 -9.18 9.05
C SER A 278 13.31 -10.03 9.69
N GLU A 279 13.39 -11.31 9.36
CA GLU A 279 14.45 -12.22 9.83
C GLU A 279 15.81 -11.84 9.24
N SER A 280 15.86 -11.47 7.96
CA SER A 280 17.07 -10.98 7.30
C SER A 280 17.57 -9.67 7.90
N ASP A 281 16.67 -8.73 8.22
CA ASP A 281 17.02 -7.47 8.90
C ASP A 281 17.63 -7.73 10.28
N ARG A 282 17.12 -8.73 11.02
CA ARG A 282 17.63 -9.11 12.32
C ARG A 282 19.03 -9.72 12.23
N LYS A 283 19.25 -10.67 11.32
CA LYS A 283 20.57 -11.30 11.11
C LYS A 283 21.64 -10.28 10.74
N LEU A 284 21.35 -9.37 9.81
CA LEU A 284 22.27 -8.29 9.44
C LEU A 284 22.56 -7.31 10.59
N ALA A 285 21.64 -7.16 11.54
CA ALA A 285 21.88 -6.35 12.72
C ALA A 285 22.77 -7.06 13.77
N GLU A 286 22.67 -8.40 13.86
CA GLU A 286 23.50 -9.22 14.74
C GLU A 286 24.95 -9.34 14.23
N GLU A 287 25.16 -9.39 12.91
CA GLU A 287 26.51 -9.42 12.30
C GLU A 287 27.28 -8.10 12.40
N GLN A 288 26.59 -6.98 12.69
CA GLN A 288 27.18 -5.66 12.82
C GLN A 288 27.52 -5.27 14.28
N GLN A 289 27.23 -6.13 15.24
CA GLN A 289 27.57 -5.99 16.67
C GLN A 289 28.82 -6.79 17.04
#